data_57d058cad24e83c22c051a7f23dc998f
#
_entry.id   57d058cad24e83c22c051a7f23dc998f
#
_cell.length_a   1.000
_cell.length_b   1.000
_cell.length_c   1.000
_cell.angle_alpha   90.00
_cell.angle_beta   90.00
_cell.angle_gamma   90.00
#
_symmetry.space_group_name_H-M   'P 1'
#
loop_
_entity.id
_entity.type
_entity.pdbx_description
1 polymer ?
#
loop_
_entity_poly.entity_id
_entity_poly.type
_entity_poly.pdbx_seq_one_letter_code
_entity_poly.pdbx_strand_id
1 'polypeptide(L)'
;MAELLGAQGAGVVVNGRDADTAAEAARGIAGAVAFPGSPSEPALADALIDTCIKEFGQIDILVNCAGTAGLASESILTVTSAQFHDLLDAHLGTTFETCRAAAPKMVEQGSGSITNTSSFAFLGDYGETGYPASKGGVNGFTMAIAAELKEYGVRANVVCPGAKTRLSTGTKYESHIADLHRRGLLDDASVQAALDAPPPEYVAPTYAYLASDLAKDVTGQILIAAGNFVGRFDRPSPSLLGYRDHRDTPPWSVADIHTMINGS
;
A
#
# COMPACT_ATOMS: atom_id res chain seq x y z
N MET A 1 0.69 -1.04 -15.05
CA MET A 1 0.97 -2.30 -14.32
C MET A 1 0.15 -3.46 -14.89
N ALA A 2 -1.16 -3.42 -14.91
CA ALA A 2 -1.99 -4.47 -15.52
C ALA A 2 -1.60 -4.76 -16.98
N GLU A 3 -1.39 -3.72 -17.78
CA GLU A 3 -0.89 -3.85 -19.16
C GLU A 3 0.47 -4.55 -19.23
N LEU A 4 1.40 -4.23 -18.31
CA LEU A 4 2.71 -4.88 -18.27
C LEU A 4 2.59 -6.36 -17.92
N LEU A 5 1.77 -6.72 -16.93
CA LEU A 5 1.54 -8.13 -16.57
C LEU A 5 0.88 -8.90 -17.72
N GLY A 6 -0.13 -8.31 -18.37
CA GLY A 6 -0.75 -8.90 -19.55
C GLY A 6 0.23 -9.09 -20.71
N ALA A 7 1.11 -8.11 -20.96
CA ALA A 7 2.15 -8.21 -21.97
C ALA A 7 3.22 -9.29 -21.65
N GLN A 8 3.36 -9.67 -20.39
CA GLN A 8 4.20 -10.79 -19.93
C GLN A 8 3.45 -12.14 -19.93
N GLY A 9 2.21 -12.18 -20.43
CA GLY A 9 1.43 -13.41 -20.57
C GLY A 9 0.50 -13.75 -19.41
N ALA A 10 0.34 -12.87 -18.42
CA ALA A 10 -0.60 -13.10 -17.33
C ALA A 10 -2.06 -12.93 -17.81
N GLY A 11 -2.95 -13.81 -17.37
CA GLY A 11 -4.39 -13.57 -17.39
C GLY A 11 -4.76 -12.49 -16.36
N VAL A 12 -5.49 -11.45 -16.77
CA VAL A 12 -5.72 -10.28 -15.92
C VAL A 12 -7.21 -10.04 -15.69
N VAL A 13 -7.63 -9.97 -14.43
CA VAL A 13 -8.91 -9.36 -14.05
C VAL A 13 -8.66 -7.92 -13.62
N VAL A 14 -9.27 -6.98 -14.32
CA VAL A 14 -9.18 -5.55 -14.03
C VAL A 14 -10.38 -5.13 -13.20
N ASN A 15 -10.16 -4.84 -11.92
CA ASN A 15 -11.19 -4.29 -11.05
C ASN A 15 -11.20 -2.77 -11.05
N GLY A 16 -12.36 -2.18 -11.08
CA GLY A 16 -12.62 -0.76 -10.90
C GLY A 16 -14.03 -0.50 -10.41
N ARG A 17 -14.26 0.56 -9.63
CA ARG A 17 -15.61 0.89 -9.12
C ARG A 17 -16.61 1.19 -10.23
N ASP A 18 -16.15 1.89 -11.24
CA ASP A 18 -16.94 2.27 -12.40
C ASP A 18 -16.79 1.22 -13.52
N ALA A 19 -17.92 0.76 -14.06
CA ALA A 19 -17.97 -0.33 -15.04
C ALA A 19 -17.32 0.06 -16.37
N ASP A 20 -17.56 1.28 -16.84
CA ASP A 20 -17.05 1.74 -18.14
C ASP A 20 -15.53 1.90 -18.08
N THR A 21 -15.01 2.48 -17.00
CA THR A 21 -13.57 2.65 -16.77
C THR A 21 -12.86 1.30 -16.65
N ALA A 22 -13.45 0.34 -15.92
CA ALA A 22 -12.89 -1.00 -15.80
C ALA A 22 -12.88 -1.74 -17.17
N ALA A 23 -13.97 -1.63 -17.92
CA ALA A 23 -14.07 -2.22 -19.26
C ALA A 23 -13.10 -1.56 -20.27
N GLU A 24 -12.90 -0.25 -20.19
CA GLU A 24 -11.95 0.45 -21.05
C GLU A 24 -10.51 -0.01 -20.74
N ALA A 25 -10.14 -0.09 -19.47
CA ALA A 25 -8.81 -0.57 -19.06
C ALA A 25 -8.57 -2.03 -19.48
N ALA A 26 -9.58 -2.91 -19.35
CA ALA A 26 -9.46 -4.30 -19.76
C ALA A 26 -9.31 -4.45 -21.29
N ARG A 27 -9.98 -3.62 -22.10
CA ARG A 27 -9.87 -3.65 -23.58
C ARG A 27 -8.44 -3.40 -24.08
N GLY A 28 -7.63 -2.68 -23.31
CA GLY A 28 -6.21 -2.44 -23.63
C GLY A 28 -5.28 -3.64 -23.38
N ILE A 29 -5.80 -4.73 -22.79
CA ILE A 29 -5.02 -5.90 -22.37
C ILE A 29 -5.60 -7.16 -23.01
N ALA A 30 -4.78 -7.88 -23.76
CA ALA A 30 -5.24 -9.08 -24.49
C ALA A 30 -5.78 -10.14 -23.51
N GLY A 31 -7.03 -10.55 -23.70
CA GLY A 31 -7.68 -11.58 -22.88
C GLY A 31 -8.05 -11.15 -21.46
N ALA A 32 -7.95 -9.86 -21.14
CA ALA A 32 -8.33 -9.39 -19.82
C ALA A 32 -9.85 -9.33 -19.62
N VAL A 33 -10.29 -9.53 -18.38
CA VAL A 33 -11.67 -9.48 -17.94
C VAL A 33 -11.89 -8.27 -17.03
N ALA A 34 -12.93 -7.49 -17.27
CA ALA A 34 -13.33 -6.39 -16.40
C ALA A 34 -14.25 -6.90 -15.27
N PHE A 35 -14.01 -6.45 -14.05
CA PHE A 35 -14.89 -6.70 -12.90
C PHE A 35 -15.24 -5.36 -12.21
N PRO A 36 -16.46 -4.85 -12.38
CA PRO A 36 -16.88 -3.61 -11.74
C PRO A 36 -17.30 -3.84 -10.29
N GLY A 37 -17.15 -2.80 -9.48
CA GLY A 37 -17.57 -2.78 -8.07
C GLY A 37 -16.43 -2.48 -7.09
N SER A 38 -16.82 -2.14 -5.86
CA SER A 38 -15.85 -1.88 -4.79
C SER A 38 -15.59 -3.14 -3.97
N PRO A 39 -14.38 -3.70 -3.98
CA PRO A 39 -14.07 -4.88 -3.18
C PRO A 39 -13.87 -4.58 -1.67
N SER A 40 -14.28 -3.40 -1.20
CA SER A 40 -14.49 -3.16 0.24
C SER A 40 -15.71 -3.91 0.79
N GLU A 41 -16.61 -4.32 -0.08
CA GLU A 41 -17.74 -5.21 0.26
C GLU A 41 -17.25 -6.66 0.21
N PRO A 42 -17.38 -7.45 1.30
CA PRO A 42 -16.87 -8.83 1.37
C PRO A 42 -17.33 -9.72 0.21
N ALA A 43 -18.62 -9.65 -0.14
CA ALA A 43 -19.19 -10.46 -1.23
C ALA A 43 -18.61 -10.08 -2.61
N LEU A 44 -18.29 -8.80 -2.84
CA LEU A 44 -17.66 -8.35 -4.09
C LEU A 44 -16.18 -8.74 -4.14
N ALA A 45 -15.47 -8.74 -3.01
CA ALA A 45 -14.12 -9.26 -2.93
C ALA A 45 -14.07 -10.75 -3.26
N ASP A 46 -14.96 -11.56 -2.67
CA ASP A 46 -15.07 -12.99 -2.97
C ASP A 46 -15.38 -13.23 -4.45
N ALA A 47 -16.37 -12.54 -5.02
CA ALA A 47 -16.73 -12.65 -6.43
C ALA A 47 -15.62 -12.21 -7.39
N LEU A 48 -14.82 -11.21 -7.02
CA LEU A 48 -13.65 -10.78 -7.80
C LEU A 48 -12.62 -11.91 -7.90
N ILE A 49 -12.28 -12.53 -6.78
CA ILE A 49 -11.30 -13.64 -6.74
C ILE A 49 -11.85 -14.87 -7.44
N ASP A 50 -13.12 -15.22 -7.22
CA ASP A 50 -13.78 -16.34 -7.90
C ASP A 50 -13.84 -16.12 -9.42
N THR A 51 -14.00 -14.87 -9.89
CA THR A 51 -13.91 -14.54 -11.31
C THR A 51 -12.53 -14.85 -11.86
N CYS A 52 -11.45 -14.48 -11.16
CA CYS A 52 -10.08 -14.81 -11.58
C CYS A 52 -9.89 -16.32 -11.71
N ILE A 53 -10.31 -17.09 -10.72
CA ILE A 53 -10.20 -18.55 -10.72
C ILE A 53 -11.03 -19.18 -11.83
N LYS A 54 -12.25 -18.68 -12.07
CA LYS A 54 -13.13 -19.18 -13.13
C LYS A 54 -12.54 -18.96 -14.53
N GLU A 55 -11.97 -17.77 -14.77
CA GLU A 55 -11.47 -17.41 -16.10
C GLU A 55 -10.07 -17.99 -16.39
N PHE A 56 -9.22 -18.12 -15.36
CA PHE A 56 -7.81 -18.49 -15.53
C PHE A 56 -7.39 -19.76 -14.77
N GLY A 57 -8.29 -20.39 -14.02
CA GLY A 57 -8.06 -21.66 -13.30
C GLY A 57 -7.49 -21.50 -11.91
N GLN A 58 -6.79 -20.39 -11.61
CA GLN A 58 -6.15 -20.12 -10.32
C GLN A 58 -5.93 -18.62 -10.10
N ILE A 59 -5.44 -18.24 -8.91
CA ILE A 59 -4.98 -16.88 -8.62
C ILE A 59 -3.53 -16.92 -8.16
N ASP A 60 -2.60 -16.50 -9.02
CA ASP A 60 -1.17 -16.44 -8.70
C ASP A 60 -0.75 -15.08 -8.11
N ILE A 61 -1.41 -14.02 -8.55
CA ILE A 61 -1.01 -12.65 -8.27
C ILE A 61 -2.22 -11.83 -7.84
N LEU A 62 -2.12 -11.19 -6.67
CA LEU A 62 -3.05 -10.15 -6.22
C LEU A 62 -2.30 -8.83 -6.13
N VAL A 63 -2.79 -7.80 -6.83
CA VAL A 63 -2.25 -6.45 -6.69
C VAL A 63 -3.34 -5.48 -6.25
N ASN A 64 -3.22 -4.96 -5.04
CA ASN A 64 -4.07 -3.92 -4.48
C ASN A 64 -3.45 -2.55 -4.74
N CYS A 65 -3.92 -1.88 -5.81
CA CYS A 65 -3.44 -0.57 -6.22
C CYS A 65 -4.51 0.52 -6.13
N ALA A 66 -5.79 0.14 -6.06
CA ALA A 66 -6.90 1.09 -5.99
C ALA A 66 -6.84 1.93 -4.72
N GLY A 67 -7.28 3.17 -4.83
CA GLY A 67 -7.35 4.11 -3.72
C GLY A 67 -7.97 5.43 -4.13
N THR A 68 -8.27 6.27 -3.16
CA THR A 68 -8.77 7.63 -3.35
C THR A 68 -7.74 8.62 -2.81
N ALA A 69 -7.75 9.85 -3.33
CA ALA A 69 -7.05 10.93 -2.66
C ALA A 69 -7.75 11.21 -1.32
N GLY A 70 -6.98 11.52 -0.29
CA GLY A 70 -7.50 12.16 0.92
C GLY A 70 -8.15 13.50 0.57
N LEU A 71 -8.98 14.02 1.45
CA LEU A 71 -9.52 15.36 1.30
C LEU A 71 -8.44 16.34 1.77
N ALA A 72 -7.97 17.19 0.89
CA ALA A 72 -6.83 18.13 1.07
C ALA A 72 -6.94 19.12 2.26
N SER A 73 -7.84 18.91 3.20
CA SER A 73 -8.07 19.75 4.39
C SER A 73 -8.28 18.93 5.67
N GLU A 74 -8.04 17.65 5.65
CA GLU A 74 -8.27 16.78 6.81
C GLU A 74 -7.09 16.84 7.79
N SER A 75 -7.21 17.70 8.78
CA SER A 75 -6.35 17.62 9.96
C SER A 75 -7.08 16.95 11.11
N ILE A 76 -6.36 16.49 12.13
CA ILE A 76 -6.96 15.96 13.36
C ILE A 76 -7.92 16.96 14.03
N LEU A 77 -7.77 18.24 13.73
CA LEU A 77 -8.62 19.30 14.27
C LEU A 77 -9.96 19.44 13.54
N THR A 78 -10.08 18.91 12.32
CA THR A 78 -11.24 19.15 11.45
C THR A 78 -11.86 17.88 10.87
N VAL A 79 -11.12 16.76 10.82
CA VAL A 79 -11.61 15.50 10.29
C VAL A 79 -12.79 14.96 11.11
N THR A 80 -13.86 14.57 10.45
CA THR A 80 -14.97 13.88 11.11
C THR A 80 -14.70 12.38 11.21
N SER A 81 -15.39 11.70 12.18
CA SER A 81 -15.29 10.24 12.29
C SER A 81 -15.70 9.53 11.00
N ALA A 82 -16.73 10.01 10.31
CA ALA A 82 -17.18 9.41 9.04
C ALA A 82 -16.08 9.50 7.97
N GLN A 83 -15.49 10.69 7.74
CA GLN A 83 -14.40 10.88 6.80
C GLN A 83 -13.19 9.98 7.11
N PHE A 84 -12.84 9.86 8.39
CA PHE A 84 -11.74 8.99 8.82
C PHE A 84 -12.02 7.52 8.48
N HIS A 85 -13.22 7.02 8.81
CA HIS A 85 -13.60 5.64 8.50
C HIS A 85 -13.71 5.39 6.99
N ASP A 86 -14.26 6.33 6.23
CA ASP A 86 -14.36 6.22 4.77
C ASP A 86 -12.97 6.04 4.11
N LEU A 87 -11.94 6.73 4.63
CA LEU A 87 -10.57 6.55 4.15
C LEU A 87 -9.95 5.21 4.57
N LEU A 88 -10.20 4.78 5.81
CA LEU A 88 -9.75 3.46 6.25
C LEU A 88 -10.39 2.36 5.40
N ASP A 89 -11.68 2.43 5.14
CA ASP A 89 -12.41 1.44 4.33
C ASP A 89 -11.95 1.46 2.87
N ALA A 90 -11.75 2.65 2.30
CA ALA A 90 -11.32 2.78 0.90
C ALA A 90 -9.90 2.23 0.65
N HIS A 91 -9.03 2.22 1.63
CA HIS A 91 -7.63 1.78 1.50
C HIS A 91 -7.35 0.48 2.23
N LEU A 92 -7.44 0.48 3.56
CA LEU A 92 -7.13 -0.68 4.39
C LEU A 92 -8.22 -1.75 4.30
N GLY A 93 -9.50 -1.35 4.38
CA GLY A 93 -10.64 -2.26 4.27
C GLY A 93 -10.65 -3.00 2.94
N THR A 94 -10.54 -2.28 1.82
CA THR A 94 -10.44 -2.88 0.48
C THR A 94 -9.25 -3.85 0.36
N THR A 95 -8.07 -3.45 0.88
CA THR A 95 -6.88 -4.31 0.87
C THR A 95 -7.08 -5.56 1.72
N PHE A 96 -7.68 -5.42 2.88
CA PHE A 96 -8.00 -6.55 3.77
C PHE A 96 -8.96 -7.53 3.08
N GLU A 97 -10.08 -7.06 2.54
CA GLU A 97 -11.10 -7.94 1.95
C GLU A 97 -10.57 -8.72 0.75
N THR A 98 -9.82 -8.09 -0.12
CA THR A 98 -9.21 -8.79 -1.28
C THR A 98 -8.15 -9.81 -0.83
N CYS A 99 -7.31 -9.49 0.16
CA CYS A 99 -6.35 -10.43 0.72
C CYS A 99 -7.06 -11.59 1.44
N ARG A 100 -8.14 -11.32 2.21
CA ARG A 100 -8.97 -12.33 2.88
C ARG A 100 -9.56 -13.32 1.89
N ALA A 101 -10.04 -12.84 0.74
CA ALA A 101 -10.62 -13.69 -0.29
C ALA A 101 -9.54 -14.50 -1.05
N ALA A 102 -8.38 -13.92 -1.35
CA ALA A 102 -7.34 -14.55 -2.15
C ALA A 102 -6.43 -15.51 -1.35
N ALA A 103 -6.06 -15.14 -0.12
CA ALA A 103 -5.04 -15.88 0.64
C ALA A 103 -5.38 -17.37 0.85
N PRO A 104 -6.62 -17.78 1.20
CA PRO A 104 -6.96 -19.20 1.34
C PRO A 104 -6.75 -19.99 0.04
N LYS A 105 -7.04 -19.38 -1.11
CA LYS A 105 -6.86 -20.01 -2.42
C LYS A 105 -5.38 -20.19 -2.75
N MET A 106 -4.56 -19.16 -2.50
CA MET A 106 -3.11 -19.21 -2.67
C MET A 106 -2.45 -20.23 -1.73
N VAL A 107 -2.93 -20.36 -0.49
CA VAL A 107 -2.47 -21.39 0.48
C VAL A 107 -2.79 -22.80 -0.04
N GLU A 108 -4.00 -23.01 -0.54
CA GLU A 108 -4.40 -24.30 -1.15
C GLU A 108 -3.54 -24.65 -2.39
N GLN A 109 -3.15 -23.64 -3.17
CA GLN A 109 -2.23 -23.78 -4.31
C GLN A 109 -0.78 -24.02 -3.89
N GLY A 110 -0.38 -23.66 -2.66
CA GLY A 110 1.01 -23.70 -2.19
C GLY A 110 1.89 -22.60 -2.78
N SER A 111 1.29 -21.57 -3.40
CA SER A 111 2.01 -20.47 -4.04
C SER A 111 1.11 -19.25 -4.20
N GLY A 112 1.71 -18.05 -4.20
CA GLY A 112 1.00 -16.81 -4.46
C GLY A 112 1.86 -15.57 -4.21
N SER A 113 1.51 -14.46 -4.83
CA SER A 113 2.16 -13.18 -4.64
C SER A 113 1.13 -12.08 -4.42
N ILE A 114 1.15 -11.48 -3.24
CA ILE A 114 0.31 -10.34 -2.86
C ILE A 114 1.18 -9.08 -2.85
N THR A 115 0.77 -8.04 -3.58
CA THR A 115 1.42 -6.74 -3.57
C THR A 115 0.41 -5.67 -3.22
N ASN A 116 0.57 -5.06 -2.07
CA ASN A 116 -0.29 -3.98 -1.58
C ASN A 116 0.36 -2.61 -1.82
N THR A 117 -0.44 -1.60 -2.12
CA THR A 117 0.04 -0.25 -2.40
C THR A 117 -0.13 0.66 -1.18
N SER A 118 0.99 1.13 -0.66
CA SER A 118 1.05 2.16 0.38
C SER A 118 1.40 3.53 -0.22
N SER A 119 1.98 4.42 0.56
CA SER A 119 2.41 5.76 0.17
C SER A 119 3.48 6.25 1.13
N PHE A 120 4.36 7.16 0.70
CA PHE A 120 5.25 7.92 1.58
C PHE A 120 4.48 8.67 2.69
N ALA A 121 3.23 9.01 2.45
CA ALA A 121 2.39 9.71 3.42
C ALA A 121 2.22 8.94 4.75
N PHE A 122 2.50 7.63 4.81
CA PHE A 122 2.47 6.88 6.07
C PHE A 122 3.45 7.40 7.13
N LEU A 123 4.48 8.14 6.71
CA LEU A 123 5.44 8.80 7.60
C LEU A 123 4.84 10.01 8.33
N GLY A 124 3.72 10.56 7.84
CA GLY A 124 3.04 11.72 8.43
C GLY A 124 3.42 13.07 7.82
N ASP A 125 4.51 13.16 7.06
CA ASP A 125 5.07 14.42 6.56
C ASP A 125 4.16 15.11 5.54
N TYR A 126 3.32 14.36 4.84
CA TYR A 126 2.37 14.88 3.85
C TYR A 126 1.08 15.44 4.46
N GLY A 127 1.01 15.55 5.79
CA GLY A 127 -0.18 16.03 6.50
C GLY A 127 -1.35 15.05 6.40
N GLU A 128 -2.56 15.56 6.64
CA GLU A 128 -3.80 14.78 6.72
C GLU A 128 -3.80 13.81 7.93
N THR A 129 -4.90 13.11 8.18
CA THR A 129 -5.01 12.19 9.32
C THR A 129 -5.42 10.79 8.86
N GLY A 130 -6.47 10.68 8.08
CA GLY A 130 -7.03 9.39 7.67
C GLY A 130 -6.19 8.66 6.63
N TYR A 131 -5.66 9.39 5.65
CA TYR A 131 -4.85 8.79 4.59
C TYR A 131 -3.52 8.19 5.11
N PRO A 132 -2.68 8.91 5.88
CA PRO A 132 -1.49 8.32 6.50
C PRO A 132 -1.81 7.14 7.42
N ALA A 133 -2.88 7.23 8.22
CA ALA A 133 -3.31 6.13 9.09
C ALA A 133 -3.68 4.88 8.30
N SER A 134 -4.43 5.03 7.20
CA SER A 134 -4.80 3.91 6.34
C SER A 134 -3.58 3.28 5.65
N LYS A 135 -2.63 4.08 5.16
CA LYS A 135 -1.43 3.58 4.47
C LYS A 135 -0.43 2.95 5.45
N GLY A 136 -0.30 3.49 6.66
CA GLY A 136 0.43 2.86 7.76
C GLY A 136 -0.21 1.51 8.16
N GLY A 137 -1.54 1.45 8.21
CA GLY A 137 -2.30 0.22 8.42
C GLY A 137 -2.02 -0.84 7.35
N VAL A 138 -1.98 -0.46 6.08
CA VAL A 138 -1.61 -1.36 4.97
C VAL A 138 -0.20 -1.93 5.16
N ASN A 139 0.78 -1.12 5.61
CA ASN A 139 2.14 -1.60 5.88
C ASN A 139 2.15 -2.66 6.98
N GLY A 140 1.53 -2.35 8.15
CA GLY A 140 1.46 -3.28 9.28
C GLY A 140 0.71 -4.56 8.94
N PHE A 141 -0.44 -4.45 8.28
CA PHE A 141 -1.23 -5.57 7.80
C PHE A 141 -0.42 -6.47 6.85
N THR A 142 0.26 -5.89 5.87
CA THR A 142 1.03 -6.66 4.89
C THR A 142 2.21 -7.39 5.54
N MET A 143 2.91 -6.76 6.48
CA MET A 143 3.97 -7.42 7.25
C MET A 143 3.45 -8.59 8.09
N ALA A 144 2.25 -8.48 8.65
CA ALA A 144 1.62 -9.55 9.42
C ALA A 144 1.27 -10.74 8.54
N ILE A 145 0.55 -10.53 7.44
CA ILE A 145 0.20 -11.63 6.52
C ILE A 145 1.41 -12.21 5.80
N ALA A 146 2.47 -11.43 5.56
CA ALA A 146 3.72 -11.95 5.02
C ALA A 146 4.39 -12.97 5.95
N ALA A 147 4.35 -12.72 7.25
CA ALA A 147 4.87 -13.66 8.26
C ALA A 147 3.98 -14.91 8.37
N GLU A 148 2.66 -14.72 8.39
CA GLU A 148 1.66 -15.80 8.50
C GLU A 148 1.69 -16.74 7.29
N LEU A 149 1.75 -16.18 6.07
CA LEU A 149 1.60 -16.95 4.84
C LEU A 149 2.89 -17.55 4.31
N LYS A 150 4.05 -17.20 4.90
CA LYS A 150 5.37 -17.64 4.43
C LYS A 150 5.51 -19.16 4.39
N GLU A 151 5.00 -19.87 5.39
CA GLU A 151 5.09 -21.35 5.46
C GLU A 151 4.30 -22.05 4.36
N TYR A 152 3.33 -21.35 3.74
CA TYR A 152 2.50 -21.86 2.67
C TYR A 152 3.00 -21.47 1.26
N GLY A 153 4.21 -20.90 1.16
CA GLY A 153 4.76 -20.48 -0.13
C GLY A 153 4.14 -19.18 -0.70
N VAL A 154 3.33 -18.47 0.08
CA VAL A 154 2.70 -17.22 -0.35
C VAL A 154 3.48 -16.02 0.18
N ARG A 155 3.77 -15.08 -0.71
CA ARG A 155 4.52 -13.85 -0.43
C ARG A 155 3.59 -12.64 -0.36
N ALA A 156 3.88 -11.72 0.55
CA ALA A 156 3.16 -10.44 0.60
C ALA A 156 4.14 -9.28 0.80
N ASN A 157 4.04 -8.26 -0.04
CA ASN A 157 4.91 -7.09 -0.03
C ASN A 157 4.13 -5.80 -0.24
N VAL A 158 4.77 -4.68 0.05
CA VAL A 158 4.23 -3.34 -0.15
C VAL A 158 5.04 -2.60 -1.20
N VAL A 159 4.38 -1.80 -2.02
CA VAL A 159 5.01 -0.78 -2.85
C VAL A 159 4.50 0.60 -2.43
N CYS A 160 5.43 1.52 -2.16
CA CYS A 160 5.17 2.95 -2.03
C CYS A 160 5.52 3.61 -3.37
N PRO A 161 4.54 3.88 -4.25
CA PRO A 161 4.81 4.43 -5.57
C PRO A 161 4.97 5.94 -5.53
N GLY A 162 5.86 6.48 -6.38
CA GLY A 162 5.94 7.88 -6.74
C GLY A 162 5.73 8.03 -8.24
N ALA A 163 4.51 8.32 -8.65
CA ALA A 163 4.14 8.45 -10.05
C ALA A 163 3.13 9.56 -10.27
N LYS A 164 3.20 10.22 -11.42
CA LYS A 164 2.23 11.22 -11.85
C LYS A 164 0.93 10.53 -12.26
N THR A 165 -0.10 10.71 -11.46
CA THR A 165 -1.42 10.12 -11.65
C THR A 165 -2.51 11.17 -11.50
N ARG A 166 -3.76 10.80 -11.76
CA ARG A 166 -4.91 11.69 -11.48
C ARG A 166 -5.01 12.14 -10.03
N LEU A 167 -4.43 11.37 -9.08
CA LEU A 167 -4.43 11.69 -7.65
C LEU A 167 -3.33 12.69 -7.26
N SER A 168 -2.28 12.83 -8.09
CA SER A 168 -1.10 13.65 -7.84
C SER A 168 -0.93 14.75 -8.88
N THR A 169 -2.03 15.29 -9.41
CA THR A 169 -2.03 16.36 -10.41
C THR A 169 -3.14 17.36 -10.16
N GLY A 170 -2.93 18.57 -10.68
CA GLY A 170 -3.90 19.65 -10.65
C GLY A 170 -3.72 20.63 -9.50
N THR A 171 -4.36 21.79 -9.62
CA THR A 171 -4.15 22.96 -8.76
C THR A 171 -4.34 22.68 -7.27
N LYS A 172 -5.26 21.79 -6.90
CA LYS A 172 -5.48 21.42 -5.50
C LYS A 172 -4.29 20.69 -4.93
N TYR A 173 -3.74 19.70 -5.67
CA TYR A 173 -2.56 18.96 -5.26
C TYR A 173 -1.32 19.87 -5.16
N GLU A 174 -1.07 20.67 -6.19
CA GLU A 174 0.04 21.63 -6.23
C GLU A 174 -0.02 22.64 -5.07
N SER A 175 -1.22 23.18 -4.77
CA SER A 175 -1.43 24.07 -3.64
C SER A 175 -1.20 23.39 -2.29
N HIS A 176 -1.57 22.12 -2.16
CA HIS A 176 -1.33 21.32 -0.96
C HIS A 176 0.17 21.12 -0.73
N ILE A 177 0.91 20.68 -1.76
CA ILE A 177 2.37 20.52 -1.69
C ILE A 177 3.07 21.86 -1.32
N ALA A 178 2.66 22.97 -1.94
CA ALA A 178 3.20 24.28 -1.61
C ALA A 178 2.90 24.71 -0.15
N ASP A 179 1.74 24.34 0.40
CA ASP A 179 1.41 24.58 1.81
C ASP A 179 2.29 23.77 2.76
N LEU A 180 2.49 22.48 2.47
CA LEU A 180 3.36 21.61 3.25
C LEU A 180 4.81 22.12 3.25
N HIS A 181 5.32 22.57 2.11
CA HIS A 181 6.64 23.18 1.99
C HIS A 181 6.76 24.44 2.83
N ARG A 182 5.79 25.38 2.70
CA ARG A 182 5.76 26.60 3.49
C ARG A 182 5.73 26.34 5.01
N ARG A 183 5.13 25.24 5.44
CA ARG A 183 5.07 24.81 6.85
C ARG A 183 6.33 24.05 7.31
N GLY A 184 7.29 23.81 6.42
CA GLY A 184 8.52 23.07 6.71
C GLY A 184 8.33 21.56 6.92
N LEU A 185 7.22 20.99 6.42
CA LEU A 185 6.94 19.56 6.48
C LEU A 185 7.57 18.80 5.32
N LEU A 186 7.75 19.44 4.17
CA LEU A 186 8.48 18.90 3.03
C LEU A 186 9.68 19.78 2.71
N ASP A 187 10.81 19.16 2.43
CA ASP A 187 11.99 19.83 1.89
C ASP A 187 11.90 20.02 0.36
N ASP A 188 12.83 20.78 -0.21
CA ASP A 188 12.87 21.09 -1.64
C ASP A 188 12.92 19.83 -2.51
N ALA A 189 13.66 18.81 -2.09
CA ALA A 189 13.78 17.55 -2.83
C ALA A 189 12.45 16.78 -2.84
N SER A 190 11.74 16.74 -1.73
CA SER A 190 10.42 16.12 -1.60
C SER A 190 9.37 16.85 -2.41
N VAL A 191 9.40 18.19 -2.42
CA VAL A 191 8.53 19.02 -3.27
C VAL A 191 8.77 18.75 -4.75
N GLN A 192 10.05 18.75 -5.17
CA GLN A 192 10.40 18.45 -6.56
C GLN A 192 9.93 17.04 -6.97
N ALA A 193 10.17 16.04 -6.12
CA ALA A 193 9.73 14.67 -6.38
C ALA A 193 8.20 14.52 -6.47
N ALA A 194 7.45 15.30 -5.68
CA ALA A 194 5.99 15.30 -5.70
C ALA A 194 5.42 15.98 -6.96
N LEU A 195 5.99 17.10 -7.39
CA LEU A 195 5.48 17.89 -8.51
C LEU A 195 5.95 17.39 -9.87
N ASP A 196 7.16 16.81 -9.95
CA ASP A 196 7.78 16.29 -11.16
C ASP A 196 7.87 14.75 -11.16
N ALA A 197 6.86 14.10 -10.60
CA ALA A 197 6.80 12.66 -10.57
C ALA A 197 6.72 12.08 -11.99
N PRO A 198 7.45 10.98 -12.29
CA PRO A 198 7.43 10.34 -13.61
C PRO A 198 6.10 9.64 -13.88
N PRO A 199 5.81 9.29 -15.14
CA PRO A 199 4.60 8.54 -15.48
C PRO A 199 4.59 7.13 -14.84
N PRO A 200 3.39 6.51 -14.68
CA PRO A 200 3.19 5.23 -13.99
C PRO A 200 3.99 4.05 -14.53
N GLU A 201 4.41 4.12 -15.80
CA GLU A 201 5.22 3.09 -16.47
C GLU A 201 6.57 2.86 -15.77
N TYR A 202 7.10 3.87 -15.10
CA TYR A 202 8.35 3.75 -14.31
C TYR A 202 8.17 3.00 -12.98
N VAL A 203 6.94 2.88 -12.50
CA VAL A 203 6.63 2.16 -11.25
C VAL A 203 6.21 0.71 -11.52
N ALA A 204 5.58 0.46 -12.66
CA ALA A 204 5.03 -0.84 -13.05
C ALA A 204 6.04 -2.00 -12.96
N PRO A 205 7.34 -1.85 -13.32
CA PRO A 205 8.32 -2.93 -13.23
C PRO A 205 8.52 -3.48 -11.82
N THR A 206 8.42 -2.65 -10.79
CA THR A 206 8.55 -3.12 -9.38
C THR A 206 7.41 -4.06 -9.00
N TYR A 207 6.19 -3.79 -9.44
CA TYR A 207 5.06 -4.70 -9.24
C TYR A 207 5.23 -6.00 -10.04
N ALA A 208 5.67 -5.91 -11.28
CA ALA A 208 5.94 -7.09 -12.12
C ALA A 208 7.07 -7.96 -11.53
N TYR A 209 8.13 -7.34 -11.00
CA TYR A 209 9.19 -8.05 -10.28
C TYR A 209 8.63 -8.81 -9.08
N LEU A 210 7.83 -8.16 -8.22
CA LEU A 210 7.24 -8.81 -7.06
C LEU A 210 6.26 -9.94 -7.42
N ALA A 211 5.62 -9.84 -8.58
CA ALA A 211 4.73 -10.87 -9.11
C ALA A 211 5.49 -12.08 -9.69
N SER A 212 6.75 -11.93 -10.05
CA SER A 212 7.55 -12.95 -10.73
C SER A 212 8.31 -13.88 -9.76
N ASP A 213 8.82 -15.01 -10.29
CA ASP A 213 9.67 -15.95 -9.57
C ASP A 213 11.03 -15.35 -9.19
N LEU A 214 11.45 -14.25 -9.83
CA LEU A 214 12.67 -13.54 -9.44
C LEU A 214 12.59 -13.00 -8.02
N ALA A 215 11.38 -12.78 -7.49
CA ALA A 215 11.13 -12.31 -6.13
C ALA A 215 10.75 -13.43 -5.15
N LYS A 216 11.04 -14.70 -5.45
CA LYS A 216 10.65 -15.87 -4.63
C LYS A 216 11.04 -15.77 -3.17
N ASP A 217 12.16 -15.12 -2.87
CA ASP A 217 12.68 -14.95 -1.50
C ASP A 217 12.33 -13.57 -0.89
N VAL A 218 11.51 -12.77 -1.59
CA VAL A 218 11.13 -11.41 -1.17
C VAL A 218 9.72 -11.42 -0.58
N THR A 219 9.61 -11.29 0.74
CA THR A 219 8.34 -11.18 1.46
C THR A 219 8.49 -10.25 2.67
N GLY A 220 7.42 -9.56 3.06
CA GLY A 220 7.38 -8.63 4.20
C GLY A 220 8.17 -7.34 3.97
N GLN A 221 8.45 -6.98 2.72
CA GLN A 221 9.21 -5.78 2.38
C GLN A 221 8.29 -4.62 2.03
N ILE A 222 8.75 -3.40 2.34
CA ILE A 222 8.12 -2.15 1.90
C ILE A 222 9.08 -1.52 0.90
N LEU A 223 8.79 -1.68 -0.39
CA LEU A 223 9.61 -1.16 -1.48
C LEU A 223 9.15 0.24 -1.91
N ILE A 224 10.09 1.02 -2.39
CA ILE A 224 9.86 2.33 -2.98
C ILE A 224 10.07 2.20 -4.49
N ALA A 225 9.14 2.74 -5.27
CA ALA A 225 9.27 2.83 -6.72
C ALA A 225 8.85 4.23 -7.17
N ALA A 226 9.82 5.11 -7.40
CA ALA A 226 9.58 6.50 -7.73
C ALA A 226 10.50 6.92 -8.89
N GLY A 227 10.02 6.79 -10.11
CA GLY A 227 10.79 7.10 -11.30
C GLY A 227 12.01 6.22 -11.49
N ASN A 228 13.16 6.86 -11.52
CA ASN A 228 14.48 6.24 -11.61
C ASN A 228 15.04 5.80 -10.25
N PHE A 229 14.26 5.98 -9.17
CA PHE A 229 14.63 5.57 -7.82
C PHE A 229 13.86 4.32 -7.41
N VAL A 230 14.59 3.27 -7.03
CA VAL A 230 14.07 2.08 -6.37
C VAL A 230 14.76 1.96 -5.02
N GLY A 231 13.99 1.84 -3.96
CA GLY A 231 14.50 1.75 -2.59
C GLY A 231 13.67 0.81 -1.74
N ARG A 232 13.98 0.81 -0.45
CA ARG A 232 13.27 0.03 0.55
C ARG A 232 13.23 0.80 1.86
N PHE A 233 12.10 0.76 2.55
CA PHE A 233 12.04 1.13 3.95
C PHE A 233 12.56 -0.04 4.79
N ASP A 234 13.56 0.22 5.60
CA ASP A 234 14.04 -0.77 6.55
C ASP A 234 13.02 -0.99 7.66
N ARG A 235 12.93 -2.24 8.11
CA ARG A 235 12.02 -2.58 9.21
C ARG A 235 12.51 -1.88 10.49
N PRO A 236 11.63 -1.14 11.19
CA PRO A 236 12.02 -0.54 12.46
C PRO A 236 12.54 -1.60 13.43
N SER A 237 13.71 -1.37 13.98
CA SER A 237 14.30 -2.18 15.04
C SER A 237 14.35 -1.38 16.34
N PRO A 238 14.04 -1.99 17.50
CA PRO A 238 14.10 -1.29 18.76
C PRO A 238 15.55 -0.97 19.15
N SER A 239 15.79 0.24 19.66
CA SER A 239 17.01 0.61 20.34
C SER A 239 16.82 0.47 21.85
N LEU A 240 17.75 -0.21 22.52
CA LEU A 240 17.72 -0.33 23.96
C LEU A 240 18.20 0.97 24.59
N LEU A 241 17.32 1.67 25.29
CA LEU A 241 17.65 2.88 26.04
C LEU A 241 18.05 2.59 27.50
N GLY A 242 17.55 1.51 28.09
CA GLY A 242 17.86 1.07 29.44
C GLY A 242 17.29 -0.31 29.72
N TYR A 243 17.93 -1.02 30.64
CA TYR A 243 17.45 -2.32 31.11
C TYR A 243 17.38 -2.35 32.63
N ARG A 244 16.35 -2.96 33.18
CA ARG A 244 16.18 -3.17 34.62
C ARG A 244 15.44 -4.50 34.85
N ASP A 245 15.98 -5.36 35.71
CA ASP A 245 15.30 -6.60 36.09
C ASP A 245 14.13 -6.24 37.02
N HIS A 246 12.93 -6.47 36.55
CA HIS A 246 11.69 -6.19 37.31
C HIS A 246 11.50 -7.06 38.55
N ARG A 247 12.27 -8.16 38.70
CA ARG A 247 12.21 -9.04 39.85
C ARG A 247 12.91 -8.45 41.08
N ASP A 248 13.97 -7.67 40.86
CA ASP A 248 14.85 -7.16 41.91
C ASP A 248 14.87 -5.64 42.04
N THR A 249 14.26 -4.94 41.10
CA THR A 249 14.28 -3.48 41.08
C THR A 249 12.88 -2.86 40.90
N PRO A 250 12.62 -1.72 41.51
CA PRO A 250 11.34 -1.02 41.35
C PRO A 250 11.16 -0.51 39.91
N PRO A 251 9.93 -0.16 39.53
CA PRO A 251 9.65 0.50 38.26
C PRO A 251 10.53 1.73 38.03
N TRP A 252 10.77 2.07 36.75
CA TRP A 252 11.44 3.31 36.39
C TRP A 252 10.69 4.53 36.92
N SER A 253 11.40 5.49 37.52
CA SER A 253 10.80 6.79 37.80
C SER A 253 10.64 7.61 36.51
N VAL A 254 9.77 8.62 36.53
CA VAL A 254 9.61 9.57 35.41
C VAL A 254 10.93 10.27 35.08
N ALA A 255 11.74 10.58 36.10
CA ALA A 255 13.06 11.20 35.93
C ALA A 255 14.05 10.27 35.25
N ASP A 256 14.07 8.97 35.60
CA ASP A 256 14.90 7.98 34.91
C ASP A 256 14.54 7.87 33.42
N ILE A 257 13.23 7.79 33.10
CA ILE A 257 12.74 7.75 31.72
C ILE A 257 13.15 9.00 30.95
N HIS A 258 12.99 10.19 31.56
CA HIS A 258 13.39 11.46 30.96
C HIS A 258 14.89 11.46 30.61
N THR A 259 15.74 11.03 31.53
CA THR A 259 17.18 10.96 31.32
C THR A 259 17.56 9.99 30.19
N MET A 260 16.93 8.82 30.14
CA MET A 260 17.20 7.83 29.09
C MET A 260 16.80 8.32 27.68
N ILE A 261 15.70 9.09 27.56
CA ILE A 261 15.20 9.57 26.27
C ILE A 261 16.01 10.76 25.76
N ASN A 262 16.38 11.69 26.66
CA ASN A 262 16.99 12.97 26.25
C ASN A 262 18.53 12.98 26.34
N GLY A 263 19.13 11.90 26.80
CA GLY A 263 20.55 11.85 27.12
C GLY A 263 20.87 12.62 28.41
N SER A 264 21.96 12.27 29.05
CA SER A 264 22.52 13.02 30.16
C SER A 264 23.33 14.21 29.67
#